data_e98f281be4e92c9e9ed524723fb70e56
#
_entry.id   e98f281be4e92c9e9ed524723fb70e56
#
_cell.length_a   1.000
_cell.length_b   1.000
_cell.length_c   1.000
_cell.angle_alpha   90.00
_cell.angle_beta   90.00
_cell.angle_gamma   90.00
#
_symmetry.space_group_name_H-M   'P 1'
#
loop_
_entity.id
_entity.type
_entity.pdbx_description
1 polymer ?
#
loop_
_entity_poly.entity_id
_entity_poly.type
_entity_poly.pdbx_seq_one_letter_code
_entity_poly.pdbx_strand_id
1 'polypeptide(L)'
;MNTFTIRFRALLSMTNSKPLENGQLIVERGRIREVFPDTRSPIEGELIDLSDCLILPGFVNAHCHLSLSALKCLIPRGGFFATWVRSVIEKNELVSWENRVFALHAQAKIMACSGVTALVDYIPQAKFIKEYSGLPFRQTLLLEVLGFLPSLAEPIVENLELTFKQKVNESGMVKLGLAPHSPYSVSPKLFREVKRLADKYKCPLSCHVAEFSEELQFLHDGSGDMKDLLKERSMFDDDWTPPASSPAQYLDSIDVLDSLVAIHLNLADADMDLLKSKKVKAVFCPQSTRWFRRDKYMPVRDLLDLGMVVGLGTDSLASSESLNFLDEIRAAEEMLVDVSREEILRMATKGGAETVGMDCGVIEKGRPADLIGFRLRGGQFDDWYSLPFEPEREKADFVMIDGKKVF
;
A
#
# COMPACT_ATOMS: atom_id res chain seq x y z
N MET A 1 -16.11 15.82 -22.63
CA MET A 1 -14.94 15.16 -21.97
C MET A 1 -13.72 15.92 -22.44
N ASN A 2 -12.89 16.35 -21.50
CA ASN A 2 -11.80 17.28 -21.83
C ASN A 2 -10.60 16.53 -22.43
N THR A 3 -9.99 17.15 -23.45
CA THR A 3 -8.67 16.77 -23.97
C THR A 3 -7.68 17.78 -23.43
N PHE A 4 -6.51 17.30 -22.98
CA PHE A 4 -5.42 18.13 -22.48
C PHE A 4 -4.13 17.78 -23.24
N THR A 5 -3.36 18.80 -23.58
CA THR A 5 -1.94 18.65 -23.93
C THR A 5 -1.11 19.10 -22.74
N ILE A 6 -0.27 18.22 -22.21
CA ILE A 6 0.61 18.51 -21.07
C ILE A 6 2.03 18.58 -21.58
N ARG A 7 2.68 19.76 -21.50
CA ARG A 7 4.11 19.92 -21.77
C ARG A 7 4.91 19.67 -20.52
N PHE A 8 6.09 19.10 -20.65
CA PHE A 8 6.97 18.79 -19.52
C PHE A 8 8.43 19.06 -19.83
N ARG A 9 9.23 19.33 -18.78
CA ARG A 9 10.69 19.42 -18.87
C ARG A 9 11.32 18.04 -18.94
N ALA A 10 10.86 17.12 -18.09
CA ALA A 10 11.26 15.71 -18.12
C ALA A 10 10.07 14.81 -17.75
N LEU A 11 10.13 13.56 -18.18
CA LEU A 11 9.14 12.54 -17.86
C LEU A 11 9.84 11.22 -17.57
N LEU A 12 9.54 10.64 -16.40
CA LEU A 12 9.91 9.28 -16.01
C LEU A 12 8.69 8.38 -16.18
N SER A 13 8.66 7.55 -17.21
CA SER A 13 7.49 6.72 -17.52
C SER A 13 7.31 5.50 -16.61
N MET A 14 8.35 5.08 -15.89
CA MET A 14 8.47 3.82 -15.14
C MET A 14 8.33 2.55 -16.01
N THR A 15 8.24 2.68 -17.33
CA THR A 15 8.36 1.58 -18.29
C THR A 15 9.78 1.47 -18.84
N ASN A 16 10.48 2.60 -18.99
CA ASN A 16 11.85 2.71 -19.47
C ASN A 16 12.73 3.39 -18.41
N SER A 17 14.03 3.10 -18.42
CA SER A 17 14.99 3.71 -17.49
C SER A 17 15.45 5.09 -17.95
N LYS A 18 15.23 5.47 -19.22
CA LYS A 18 15.69 6.77 -19.73
C LYS A 18 14.60 7.82 -19.59
N PRO A 19 14.89 8.95 -18.95
CA PRO A 19 14.00 10.11 -18.93
C PRO A 19 13.74 10.60 -20.36
N LEU A 20 12.51 11.01 -20.63
CA LEU A 20 12.14 11.73 -21.85
C LEU A 20 12.17 13.23 -21.54
N GLU A 21 12.98 13.99 -22.27
CA GLU A 21 13.13 15.42 -22.00
C GLU A 21 12.45 16.32 -23.04
N ASN A 22 11.92 17.48 -22.57
CA ASN A 22 11.32 18.52 -23.42
C ASN A 22 10.22 18.02 -24.34
N GLY A 23 9.33 17.17 -23.81
CA GLY A 23 8.26 16.55 -24.58
C GLY A 23 6.87 17.06 -24.19
N GLN A 24 5.88 16.40 -24.75
CA GLN A 24 4.48 16.61 -24.41
C GLN A 24 3.70 15.30 -24.44
N LEU A 25 2.58 15.24 -23.73
CA LEU A 25 1.64 14.12 -23.77
C LEU A 25 0.21 14.63 -23.96
N ILE A 26 -0.63 13.78 -24.56
CA ILE A 26 -2.05 14.06 -24.72
C ILE A 26 -2.87 13.14 -23.83
N VAL A 27 -3.71 13.76 -23.02
CA VAL A 27 -4.72 13.09 -22.20
C VAL A 27 -6.08 13.29 -22.84
N GLU A 28 -6.79 12.18 -23.10
CA GLU A 28 -8.15 12.21 -23.62
C GLU A 28 -9.02 11.24 -22.83
N ARG A 29 -10.17 11.72 -22.36
CA ARG A 29 -11.15 10.89 -21.59
C ARG A 29 -10.53 10.21 -20.36
N GLY A 30 -9.60 10.90 -19.67
CA GLY A 30 -8.95 10.39 -18.50
C GLY A 30 -7.80 9.40 -18.76
N ARG A 31 -7.44 9.16 -20.04
CA ARG A 31 -6.37 8.23 -20.42
C ARG A 31 -5.29 8.93 -21.23
N ILE A 32 -4.07 8.43 -21.13
CA ILE A 32 -2.94 8.85 -21.94
C ILE A 32 -3.17 8.34 -23.36
N ARG A 33 -3.39 9.25 -24.29
CA ARG A 33 -3.59 8.91 -25.71
C ARG A 33 -2.26 8.75 -26.43
N GLU A 34 -1.30 9.64 -26.19
CA GLU A 34 0.00 9.64 -26.85
C GLU A 34 1.03 10.38 -25.99
N VAL A 35 2.30 10.00 -26.13
CA VAL A 35 3.47 10.67 -25.53
C VAL A 35 4.44 11.02 -26.65
N PHE A 36 4.83 12.28 -26.78
CA PHE A 36 5.71 12.79 -27.83
C PHE A 36 7.07 13.19 -27.21
N PRO A 37 8.18 12.82 -27.89
CA PRO A 37 9.53 13.14 -27.42
C PRO A 37 9.92 14.61 -27.64
N ASP A 38 9.04 15.43 -28.21
CA ASP A 38 9.27 16.85 -28.46
C ASP A 38 7.94 17.63 -28.42
N THR A 39 8.04 18.94 -28.53
CA THR A 39 6.88 19.88 -28.46
C THR A 39 6.39 20.34 -29.84
N ARG A 40 6.83 19.72 -30.95
CA ARG A 40 6.45 20.12 -32.32
C ARG A 40 5.06 19.63 -32.73
N SER A 41 4.55 18.60 -32.04
CA SER A 41 3.19 18.10 -32.27
C SER A 41 2.15 19.18 -31.93
N PRO A 42 1.00 19.20 -32.63
CA PRO A 42 -0.05 20.17 -32.35
C PRO A 42 -0.57 20.09 -30.91
N ILE A 43 -0.93 21.26 -30.38
CA ILE A 43 -1.67 21.34 -29.10
C ILE A 43 -3.11 20.91 -29.38
N GLU A 44 -3.59 19.92 -28.64
CA GLU A 44 -4.96 19.46 -28.70
C GLU A 44 -5.66 19.71 -27.36
N GLY A 45 -6.82 20.35 -27.40
CA GLY A 45 -7.57 20.73 -26.21
C GLY A 45 -6.89 21.83 -25.40
N GLU A 46 -7.05 21.76 -24.07
CA GLU A 46 -6.44 22.71 -23.14
C GLU A 46 -4.96 22.40 -22.95
N LEU A 47 -4.11 23.44 -23.02
CA LEU A 47 -2.69 23.34 -22.72
C LEU A 47 -2.46 23.46 -21.21
N ILE A 48 -1.86 22.45 -20.61
CA ILE A 48 -1.28 22.48 -19.27
C ILE A 48 0.24 22.60 -19.44
N ASP A 49 0.79 23.77 -19.19
CA ASP A 49 2.22 24.03 -19.36
C ASP A 49 2.98 23.71 -18.05
N LEU A 50 3.70 22.59 -18.07
CA LEU A 50 4.59 22.10 -17.03
C LEU A 50 6.03 21.97 -17.58
N SER A 51 6.42 22.86 -18.51
CA SER A 51 7.76 22.87 -19.15
C SER A 51 8.91 23.11 -18.17
N ASP A 52 8.61 23.44 -16.92
CA ASP A 52 9.53 23.55 -15.79
C ASP A 52 9.42 22.39 -14.79
N CYS A 53 8.67 21.32 -15.12
CA CYS A 53 8.41 20.21 -14.22
C CYS A 53 8.96 18.87 -14.73
N LEU A 54 9.36 18.04 -13.78
CA LEU A 54 9.46 16.58 -13.94
C LEU A 54 8.08 15.97 -13.76
N ILE A 55 7.65 15.12 -14.70
CA ILE A 55 6.40 14.35 -14.61
C ILE A 55 6.70 12.86 -14.35
N LEU A 56 5.96 12.28 -13.41
CA LEU A 56 5.97 10.85 -13.09
C LEU A 56 4.55 10.30 -13.08
N PRO A 57 4.39 8.94 -13.12
CA PRO A 57 3.14 8.33 -12.69
C PRO A 57 2.85 8.71 -11.24
N GLY A 58 1.59 8.85 -10.89
CA GLY A 58 1.21 9.04 -9.50
C GLY A 58 1.70 7.91 -8.60
N PHE A 59 2.03 8.26 -7.37
CA PHE A 59 2.42 7.27 -6.36
C PHE A 59 1.26 6.33 -6.02
N VAL A 60 1.60 5.09 -5.74
CA VAL A 60 0.69 4.04 -5.29
C VAL A 60 1.06 3.68 -3.85
N ASN A 61 0.24 4.08 -2.90
CA ASN A 61 0.38 3.63 -1.53
C ASN A 61 -0.19 2.20 -1.43
N ALA A 62 0.69 1.20 -1.41
CA ALA A 62 0.33 -0.20 -1.53
C ALA A 62 -0.15 -0.84 -0.21
N HIS A 63 -0.09 -0.12 0.90
CA HIS A 63 -0.61 -0.54 2.21
C HIS A 63 -0.80 0.65 3.14
N CYS A 64 -2.00 0.84 3.63
CA CYS A 64 -2.26 1.74 4.74
C CYS A 64 -3.52 1.36 5.54
N HIS A 65 -3.73 2.08 6.66
CA HIS A 65 -4.92 2.01 7.50
C HIS A 65 -5.42 3.44 7.79
N LEU A 66 -6.02 4.11 6.81
CA LEU A 66 -6.58 5.46 6.98
C LEU A 66 -7.63 5.53 8.10
N SER A 67 -8.32 4.42 8.36
CA SER A 67 -9.30 4.33 9.46
C SER A 67 -8.71 4.53 10.85
N LEU A 68 -7.39 4.33 11.01
CA LEU A 68 -6.64 4.54 12.25
C LEU A 68 -6.02 5.94 12.35
N SER A 69 -6.26 6.83 11.41
CA SER A 69 -5.67 8.18 11.37
C SER A 69 -5.95 9.03 12.61
N ALA A 70 -7.08 8.79 13.28
CA ALA A 70 -7.43 9.48 14.52
C ALA A 70 -6.57 9.08 15.73
N LEU A 71 -5.74 8.04 15.59
CA LEU A 71 -4.79 7.59 16.63
C LEU A 71 -3.46 8.35 16.60
N LYS A 72 -3.28 9.27 15.65
CA LYS A 72 -2.07 10.11 15.56
C LYS A 72 -1.72 10.73 16.92
N CYS A 73 -0.49 10.55 17.36
CA CYS A 73 0.04 11.03 18.66
C CYS A 73 -0.64 10.44 19.92
N LEU A 74 -1.56 9.48 19.78
CA LEU A 74 -2.18 8.83 20.94
C LEU A 74 -1.45 7.54 21.35
N ILE A 75 -0.66 6.97 20.47
CA ILE A 75 0.08 5.74 20.69
C ILE A 75 1.54 6.07 20.95
N PRO A 76 2.15 5.59 22.07
CA PRO A 76 3.56 5.77 22.34
C PRO A 76 4.45 5.13 21.27
N ARG A 77 5.52 5.84 20.89
CA ARG A 77 6.50 5.33 19.92
C ARG A 77 7.39 4.25 20.55
N GLY A 78 7.62 3.17 19.81
CA GLY A 78 8.48 2.05 20.22
C GLY A 78 7.82 1.15 21.24
N GLY A 79 8.60 0.26 21.88
CA GLY A 79 8.12 -0.70 22.87
C GLY A 79 7.83 -2.08 22.28
N PHE A 80 7.36 -3.00 23.14
CA PHE A 80 6.96 -4.34 22.73
C PHE A 80 5.68 -4.29 21.89
N PHE A 81 5.62 -5.11 20.85
CA PHE A 81 4.52 -5.11 19.90
C PHE A 81 3.16 -5.36 20.56
N ALA A 82 3.07 -6.34 21.46
CA ALA A 82 1.82 -6.63 22.17
C ALA A 82 1.32 -5.44 23.02
N THR A 83 2.23 -4.68 23.61
CA THR A 83 1.87 -3.45 24.35
C THR A 83 1.33 -2.38 23.40
N TRP A 84 1.93 -2.24 22.23
CA TRP A 84 1.44 -1.35 21.18
C TRP A 84 0.04 -1.77 20.73
N VAL A 85 -0.20 -3.06 20.43
CA VAL A 85 -1.53 -3.58 20.04
C VAL A 85 -2.58 -3.26 21.10
N ARG A 86 -2.29 -3.50 22.40
CA ARG A 86 -3.21 -3.15 23.50
C ARG A 86 -3.54 -1.66 23.50
N SER A 87 -2.53 -0.81 23.30
CA SER A 87 -2.72 0.65 23.23
C SER A 87 -3.58 1.04 22.03
N VAL A 88 -3.35 0.45 20.85
CA VAL A 88 -4.18 0.68 19.66
C VAL A 88 -5.63 0.31 19.93
N ILE A 89 -5.89 -0.87 20.50
CA ILE A 89 -7.25 -1.33 20.82
C ILE A 89 -7.92 -0.35 21.78
N GLU A 90 -7.28 -0.07 22.93
CA GLU A 90 -7.81 0.83 23.98
C GLU A 90 -8.14 2.22 23.42
N LYS A 91 -7.18 2.86 22.76
CA LYS A 91 -7.38 4.22 22.23
C LYS A 91 -8.38 4.25 21.08
N ASN A 92 -8.38 3.20 20.23
CA ASN A 92 -9.31 3.10 19.14
C ASN A 92 -10.78 2.97 19.60
N GLU A 93 -11.06 2.30 20.72
CA GLU A 93 -12.40 2.21 21.31
C GLU A 93 -12.93 3.57 21.79
N LEU A 94 -12.04 4.50 22.16
CA LEU A 94 -12.40 5.85 22.64
C LEU A 94 -12.66 6.86 21.52
N VAL A 95 -12.30 6.54 20.26
CA VAL A 95 -12.47 7.46 19.13
C VAL A 95 -13.89 7.38 18.58
N SER A 96 -14.62 8.51 18.54
CA SER A 96 -15.93 8.59 17.91
C SER A 96 -15.88 8.36 16.39
N TRP A 97 -17.02 7.97 15.81
CA TRP A 97 -17.12 7.79 14.37
C TRP A 97 -16.79 9.07 13.59
N GLU A 98 -17.31 10.21 14.05
CA GLU A 98 -17.11 11.52 13.44
C GLU A 98 -15.62 11.90 13.42
N ASN A 99 -14.91 11.67 14.52
CA ASN A 99 -13.47 11.93 14.60
C ASN A 99 -12.66 11.01 13.68
N ARG A 100 -13.06 9.73 13.53
CA ARG A 100 -12.44 8.82 12.57
C ARG A 100 -12.59 9.30 11.15
N VAL A 101 -13.81 9.64 10.75
CA VAL A 101 -14.12 10.12 9.40
C VAL A 101 -13.40 11.43 9.12
N PHE A 102 -13.42 12.37 10.07
CA PHE A 102 -12.68 13.63 9.95
C PHE A 102 -11.18 13.40 9.72
N ALA A 103 -10.56 12.58 10.59
CA ALA A 103 -9.12 12.28 10.49
C ALA A 103 -8.78 11.55 9.17
N LEU A 104 -9.63 10.59 8.75
CA LEU A 104 -9.47 9.88 7.48
C LEU A 104 -9.42 10.86 6.30
N HIS A 105 -10.39 11.77 6.18
CA HIS A 105 -10.43 12.74 5.09
C HIS A 105 -9.28 13.74 5.15
N ALA A 106 -8.87 14.17 6.35
CA ALA A 106 -7.74 15.07 6.53
C ALA A 106 -6.43 14.41 6.05
N GLN A 107 -6.21 13.14 6.39
CA GLN A 107 -5.00 12.42 5.97
C GLN A 107 -5.04 12.02 4.50
N ALA A 108 -6.20 11.66 3.95
CA ALA A 108 -6.37 11.45 2.52
C ALA A 108 -5.96 12.69 1.71
N LYS A 109 -6.27 13.90 2.19
CA LYS A 109 -5.82 15.14 1.55
C LYS A 109 -4.29 15.28 1.58
N ILE A 110 -3.64 14.96 2.69
CA ILE A 110 -2.16 14.98 2.82
C ILE A 110 -1.55 14.00 1.83
N MET A 111 -2.07 12.76 1.76
CA MET A 111 -1.63 11.76 0.79
C MET A 111 -1.77 12.25 -0.66
N ALA A 112 -2.93 12.82 -1.04
CA ALA A 112 -3.13 13.36 -2.37
C ALA A 112 -2.12 14.46 -2.68
N CYS A 113 -1.90 15.39 -1.73
CA CYS A 113 -0.91 16.47 -1.87
C CYS A 113 0.53 15.92 -2.02
N SER A 114 0.86 14.79 -1.41
CA SER A 114 2.17 14.17 -1.57
C SER A 114 2.38 13.43 -2.89
N GLY A 115 1.34 13.34 -3.72
CA GLY A 115 1.41 12.70 -5.03
C GLY A 115 0.81 11.30 -5.09
N VAL A 116 0.16 10.81 -4.04
CA VAL A 116 -0.59 9.54 -4.09
C VAL A 116 -1.80 9.70 -5.00
N THR A 117 -1.93 8.83 -5.99
CA THR A 117 -3.06 8.77 -6.91
C THR A 117 -3.83 7.45 -6.80
N ALA A 118 -3.19 6.44 -6.24
CA ALA A 118 -3.80 5.14 -5.98
C ALA A 118 -3.48 4.64 -4.57
N LEU A 119 -4.43 3.94 -3.96
CA LEU A 119 -4.41 3.56 -2.56
C LEU A 119 -4.88 2.13 -2.37
N VAL A 120 -4.14 1.36 -1.58
CA VAL A 120 -4.56 0.07 -1.02
C VAL A 120 -4.73 0.24 0.48
N ASP A 121 -5.96 0.12 0.97
CA ASP A 121 -6.29 0.38 2.36
C ASP A 121 -6.97 -0.81 3.04
N TYR A 122 -6.56 -1.10 4.26
CA TYR A 122 -7.17 -2.11 5.11
C TYR A 122 -8.31 -1.48 5.90
N ILE A 123 -9.53 -1.87 5.57
CA ILE A 123 -10.72 -1.32 6.24
C ILE A 123 -11.32 -2.34 7.21
N PRO A 124 -11.46 -1.97 8.51
CA PRO A 124 -11.90 -2.91 9.53
C PRO A 124 -13.38 -3.27 9.44
N GLN A 125 -14.19 -2.51 8.71
CA GLN A 125 -15.63 -2.72 8.58
C GLN A 125 -16.13 -2.18 7.24
N ALA A 126 -17.10 -2.88 6.64
CA ALA A 126 -17.71 -2.50 5.36
C ALA A 126 -18.34 -1.09 5.35
N LYS A 127 -18.76 -0.56 6.51
CA LYS A 127 -19.33 0.81 6.59
C LYS A 127 -18.35 1.90 6.15
N PHE A 128 -17.04 1.66 6.25
CA PHE A 128 -16.03 2.60 5.77
C PHE A 128 -16.06 2.79 4.26
N ILE A 129 -16.51 1.81 3.47
CA ILE A 129 -16.52 1.90 2.00
C ILE A 129 -17.19 3.18 1.52
N LYS A 130 -18.26 3.62 2.20
CA LYS A 130 -18.98 4.85 1.88
C LYS A 130 -18.08 6.09 2.03
N GLU A 131 -17.26 6.13 3.06
CA GLU A 131 -16.37 7.28 3.34
C GLU A 131 -15.25 7.40 2.30
N TYR A 132 -14.83 6.27 1.73
CA TYR A 132 -13.82 6.25 0.67
C TYR A 132 -14.36 6.63 -0.71
N SER A 133 -15.66 6.49 -0.97
CA SER A 133 -16.26 6.76 -2.29
C SER A 133 -16.11 8.21 -2.77
N GLY A 134 -15.89 9.15 -1.85
CA GLY A 134 -15.64 10.57 -2.14
C GLY A 134 -14.17 10.96 -2.26
N LEU A 135 -13.25 10.03 -2.02
CA LEU A 135 -11.81 10.32 -2.11
C LEU A 135 -11.36 10.32 -3.57
N PRO A 136 -10.35 11.12 -3.94
CA PRO A 136 -9.94 11.27 -5.34
C PRO A 136 -9.15 10.07 -5.89
N PHE A 137 -8.77 9.12 -5.06
CA PHE A 137 -7.88 8.02 -5.42
C PHE A 137 -8.53 6.93 -6.26
N ARG A 138 -7.74 6.25 -7.07
CA ARG A 138 -7.99 4.88 -7.49
C ARG A 138 -7.75 3.97 -6.28
N GLN A 139 -8.71 3.10 -5.91
CA GLN A 139 -8.69 2.44 -4.61
C GLN A 139 -8.86 0.93 -4.72
N THR A 140 -8.10 0.19 -3.92
CA THR A 140 -8.40 -1.20 -3.55
C THR A 140 -8.61 -1.23 -2.04
N LEU A 141 -9.84 -1.47 -1.61
CA LEU A 141 -10.20 -1.56 -0.20
C LEU A 141 -10.22 -3.03 0.21
N LEU A 142 -9.32 -3.37 1.11
CA LEU A 142 -9.18 -4.72 1.64
C LEU A 142 -9.98 -4.83 2.94
N LEU A 143 -11.03 -5.66 2.93
CA LEU A 143 -11.80 -5.96 4.14
C LEU A 143 -10.90 -6.74 5.10
N GLU A 144 -10.53 -6.11 6.19
CA GLU A 144 -9.67 -6.70 7.21
C GLU A 144 -10.44 -7.74 8.04
N VAL A 145 -9.81 -8.88 8.28
CA VAL A 145 -10.42 -10.04 8.93
C VAL A 145 -9.57 -10.46 10.11
N LEU A 146 -10.18 -10.49 11.29
CA LEU A 146 -9.59 -11.03 12.53
C LEU A 146 -10.51 -12.12 13.07
N GLY A 147 -9.93 -13.14 13.71
CA GLY A 147 -10.67 -14.21 14.36
C GLY A 147 -9.86 -15.49 14.49
N PHE A 148 -9.34 -15.76 15.70
CA PHE A 148 -8.53 -16.95 15.96
C PHE A 148 -9.37 -18.17 16.38
N LEU A 149 -10.61 -17.98 16.86
CA LEU A 149 -11.52 -19.07 17.15
C LEU A 149 -12.14 -19.65 15.87
N PRO A 150 -12.03 -20.96 15.60
CA PRO A 150 -12.58 -21.59 14.39
C PRO A 150 -14.10 -21.42 14.23
N SER A 151 -14.83 -21.25 15.33
CA SER A 151 -16.27 -21.02 15.35
C SER A 151 -16.69 -19.68 14.74
N LEU A 152 -15.78 -18.71 14.66
CA LEU A 152 -16.02 -17.40 14.06
C LEU A 152 -15.91 -17.40 12.52
N ALA A 153 -15.34 -18.46 11.94
CA ALA A 153 -15.03 -18.48 10.50
C ALA A 153 -16.29 -18.34 9.63
N GLU A 154 -17.32 -19.14 9.88
CA GLU A 154 -18.55 -19.12 9.08
C GLU A 154 -19.28 -17.76 9.10
N PRO A 155 -19.63 -17.19 10.29
CA PRO A 155 -20.34 -15.90 10.31
C PRO A 155 -19.51 -14.75 9.72
N ILE A 156 -18.18 -14.77 9.87
CA ILE A 156 -17.30 -13.75 9.26
C ILE A 156 -17.37 -13.86 7.72
N VAL A 157 -17.20 -15.06 7.18
CA VAL A 157 -17.19 -15.28 5.73
C VAL A 157 -18.55 -14.97 5.10
N GLU A 158 -19.65 -15.32 5.76
CA GLU A 158 -21.01 -14.95 5.31
C GLU A 158 -21.16 -13.42 5.21
N ASN A 159 -20.70 -12.67 6.20
CA ASN A 159 -20.75 -11.21 6.19
C ASN A 159 -19.87 -10.60 5.08
N LEU A 160 -18.66 -11.14 4.87
CA LEU A 160 -17.79 -10.74 3.76
C LEU A 160 -18.47 -10.98 2.41
N GLU A 161 -19.05 -12.17 2.23
CA GLU A 161 -19.73 -12.53 0.98
C GLU A 161 -20.94 -11.64 0.71
N LEU A 162 -21.73 -11.27 1.73
CA LEU A 162 -22.82 -10.31 1.60
C LEU A 162 -22.28 -8.94 1.13
N THR A 163 -21.16 -8.47 1.69
CA THR A 163 -20.53 -7.22 1.28
C THR A 163 -20.11 -7.25 -0.19
N PHE A 164 -19.48 -8.33 -0.65
CA PHE A 164 -19.12 -8.48 -2.07
C PHE A 164 -20.33 -8.51 -2.98
N LYS A 165 -21.39 -9.24 -2.63
CA LYS A 165 -22.64 -9.30 -3.41
C LYS A 165 -23.32 -7.94 -3.55
N GLN A 166 -23.27 -7.11 -2.51
CA GLN A 166 -23.84 -5.75 -2.54
C GLN A 166 -23.02 -4.79 -3.42
N LYS A 167 -21.70 -4.96 -3.47
CA LYS A 167 -20.76 -4.03 -4.13
C LYS A 167 -20.38 -4.41 -5.56
N VAL A 168 -20.64 -5.62 -6.02
CA VAL A 168 -20.33 -6.09 -7.40
C VAL A 168 -20.92 -5.19 -8.50
N ASN A 169 -21.97 -4.42 -8.20
CA ASN A 169 -22.64 -3.53 -9.17
C ASN A 169 -22.14 -2.07 -9.13
N GLU A 170 -21.18 -1.72 -8.25
CA GLU A 170 -20.60 -0.38 -8.21
C GLU A 170 -19.39 -0.33 -9.16
N SER A 171 -19.59 0.26 -10.34
CA SER A 171 -18.52 0.59 -11.27
C SER A 171 -17.75 1.81 -10.76
N GLY A 172 -16.42 1.81 -10.87
CA GLY A 172 -15.65 2.99 -10.54
C GLY A 172 -14.23 2.74 -10.14
N MET A 173 -13.64 3.72 -9.48
CA MET A 173 -12.26 3.69 -9.00
C MET A 173 -12.05 2.84 -7.74
N VAL A 174 -13.11 2.25 -7.17
CA VAL A 174 -13.06 1.43 -5.95
C VAL A 174 -13.19 -0.04 -6.29
N LYS A 175 -12.20 -0.84 -5.92
CA LYS A 175 -12.23 -2.31 -5.95
C LYS A 175 -12.19 -2.85 -4.53
N LEU A 176 -12.76 -4.04 -4.31
CA LEU A 176 -12.67 -4.75 -3.04
C LEU A 176 -11.65 -5.87 -3.10
N GLY A 177 -11.05 -6.15 -1.95
CA GLY A 177 -10.22 -7.31 -1.70
C GLY A 177 -10.38 -7.79 -0.26
N LEU A 178 -9.57 -8.72 0.16
CA LEU A 178 -9.61 -9.34 1.49
C LEU A 178 -8.24 -9.28 2.15
N ALA A 179 -8.24 -9.06 3.47
CA ALA A 179 -7.02 -9.04 4.27
C ALA A 179 -7.22 -9.84 5.56
N PRO A 180 -7.00 -11.17 5.57
CA PRO A 180 -6.77 -11.86 6.83
C PRO A 180 -5.55 -11.23 7.49
N HIS A 181 -5.76 -10.65 8.68
CA HIS A 181 -4.83 -9.71 9.30
C HIS A 181 -3.40 -10.24 9.41
N SER A 182 -3.21 -11.36 10.11
CA SER A 182 -1.88 -11.95 10.32
C SER A 182 -1.97 -13.40 10.80
N PRO A 183 -0.88 -14.20 10.69
CA PRO A 183 -0.82 -15.59 11.15
C PRO A 183 -1.17 -15.81 12.62
N TYR A 184 -0.92 -14.81 13.49
CA TYR A 184 -1.22 -14.92 14.93
C TYR A 184 -2.65 -14.47 15.31
N SER A 185 -3.39 -13.86 14.41
CA SER A 185 -4.70 -13.26 14.71
C SER A 185 -5.88 -13.88 13.96
N VAL A 186 -5.59 -14.82 13.04
CA VAL A 186 -6.59 -15.47 12.18
C VAL A 186 -6.41 -16.99 12.25
N SER A 187 -7.50 -17.73 12.50
CA SER A 187 -7.44 -19.19 12.59
C SER A 187 -7.15 -19.84 11.23
N PRO A 188 -6.53 -21.06 11.23
CA PRO A 188 -6.28 -21.80 9.97
C PRO A 188 -7.56 -22.03 9.15
N LYS A 189 -8.69 -22.28 9.82
CA LYS A 189 -10.00 -22.45 9.16
C LYS A 189 -10.41 -21.15 8.47
N LEU A 190 -10.35 -20.03 9.17
CA LEU A 190 -10.76 -18.72 8.64
C LEU A 190 -9.85 -18.29 7.47
N PHE A 191 -8.54 -18.50 7.56
CA PHE A 191 -7.60 -18.24 6.46
C PHE A 191 -8.01 -18.96 5.17
N ARG A 192 -8.27 -20.29 5.24
CA ARG A 192 -8.68 -21.09 4.08
C ARG A 192 -10.01 -20.61 3.49
N GLU A 193 -10.98 -20.26 4.33
CA GLU A 193 -12.28 -19.77 3.88
C GLU A 193 -12.15 -18.41 3.19
N VAL A 194 -11.36 -17.49 3.75
CA VAL A 194 -11.09 -16.16 3.16
C VAL A 194 -10.34 -16.31 1.83
N LYS A 195 -9.35 -17.21 1.74
CA LYS A 195 -8.66 -17.52 0.47
C LYS A 195 -9.63 -18.03 -0.58
N ARG A 196 -10.50 -18.99 -0.23
CA ARG A 196 -11.54 -19.47 -1.17
C ARG A 196 -12.46 -18.36 -1.65
N LEU A 197 -12.81 -17.44 -0.76
CA LEU A 197 -13.63 -16.28 -1.11
C LEU A 197 -12.88 -15.34 -2.05
N ALA A 198 -11.60 -15.08 -1.81
CA ALA A 198 -10.75 -14.28 -2.68
C ALA A 198 -10.64 -14.88 -4.08
N ASP A 199 -10.45 -16.19 -4.18
CA ASP A 199 -10.40 -16.91 -5.46
C ASP A 199 -11.74 -16.87 -6.19
N LYS A 200 -12.85 -17.03 -5.47
CA LYS A 200 -14.22 -16.95 -6.03
C LYS A 200 -14.50 -15.58 -6.67
N TYR A 201 -14.10 -14.50 -6.00
CA TYR A 201 -14.31 -13.13 -6.48
C TYR A 201 -13.15 -12.60 -7.31
N LYS A 202 -12.07 -13.37 -7.46
CA LYS A 202 -10.83 -12.99 -8.17
C LYS A 202 -10.30 -11.63 -7.69
N CYS A 203 -10.29 -11.44 -6.38
CA CYS A 203 -9.87 -10.21 -5.74
C CYS A 203 -8.51 -10.40 -5.02
N PRO A 204 -7.77 -9.30 -4.77
CA PRO A 204 -6.53 -9.36 -4.03
C PRO A 204 -6.71 -9.95 -2.63
N LEU A 205 -5.72 -10.74 -2.20
CA LEU A 205 -5.58 -11.23 -0.82
C LEU A 205 -4.28 -10.70 -0.26
N SER A 206 -4.32 -10.09 0.92
CA SER A 206 -3.14 -9.50 1.56
C SER A 206 -3.11 -9.84 3.05
N CYS A 207 -1.89 -9.89 3.64
CA CYS A 207 -1.69 -10.28 5.03
C CYS A 207 -0.40 -9.65 5.58
N HIS A 208 -0.37 -9.25 6.86
CA HIS A 208 0.87 -8.95 7.57
C HIS A 208 1.59 -10.26 7.86
N VAL A 209 2.86 -10.38 7.45
CA VAL A 209 3.61 -11.62 7.51
C VAL A 209 5.03 -11.37 8.00
N ALA A 210 5.49 -12.16 8.93
CA ALA A 210 6.85 -12.13 9.47
C ALA A 210 7.27 -10.72 9.92
N GLU A 211 6.36 -10.03 10.60
CA GLU A 211 6.55 -8.65 10.99
C GLU A 211 7.37 -8.53 12.26
N PHE A 212 7.16 -9.41 13.25
CA PHE A 212 7.78 -9.35 14.58
C PHE A 212 8.29 -10.71 15.04
N SER A 213 9.23 -10.69 15.97
CA SER A 213 9.74 -11.90 16.65
C SER A 213 8.66 -12.61 17.46
N GLU A 214 7.70 -11.88 18.02
CA GLU A 214 6.58 -12.43 18.79
C GLU A 214 5.63 -13.27 17.91
N GLU A 215 5.48 -12.92 16.62
CA GLU A 215 4.76 -13.73 15.64
C GLU A 215 5.48 -15.06 15.39
N LEU A 216 6.81 -15.01 15.21
CA LEU A 216 7.62 -16.21 15.01
C LEU A 216 7.57 -17.12 16.24
N GLN A 217 7.68 -16.57 17.45
CA GLN A 217 7.58 -17.33 18.71
C GLN A 217 6.21 -18.00 18.82
N PHE A 218 5.14 -17.27 18.56
CA PHE A 218 3.78 -17.80 18.61
C PHE A 218 3.57 -18.99 17.66
N LEU A 219 4.06 -18.90 16.42
CA LEU A 219 3.94 -19.99 15.45
C LEU A 219 4.91 -21.15 15.74
N HIS A 220 6.06 -20.87 16.36
CA HIS A 220 7.06 -21.90 16.65
C HIS A 220 6.62 -22.82 17.80
N ASP A 221 6.20 -22.26 18.93
CA ASP A 221 5.94 -23.03 20.15
C ASP A 221 4.59 -22.72 20.83
N GLY A 222 3.81 -21.81 20.29
CA GLY A 222 2.50 -21.44 20.84
C GLY A 222 2.58 -20.65 22.14
N SER A 223 3.68 -19.95 22.40
CA SER A 223 3.89 -19.16 23.62
C SER A 223 4.04 -17.66 23.32
N GLY A 224 4.25 -16.88 24.37
CA GLY A 224 4.58 -15.46 24.30
C GLY A 224 3.37 -14.54 24.26
N ASP A 225 3.66 -13.24 24.10
CA ASP A 225 2.72 -12.14 24.26
C ASP A 225 1.51 -12.21 23.31
N MET A 226 1.65 -12.82 22.11
CA MET A 226 0.53 -12.98 21.18
C MET A 226 -0.51 -13.96 21.71
N LYS A 227 -0.09 -15.07 22.33
CA LYS A 227 -1.00 -15.99 23.01
C LYS A 227 -1.73 -15.30 24.16
N ASP A 228 -0.98 -14.58 24.97
CA ASP A 228 -1.56 -13.86 26.11
C ASP A 228 -2.60 -12.83 25.68
N LEU A 229 -2.30 -12.07 24.63
CA LEU A 229 -3.24 -11.12 24.01
C LEU A 229 -4.52 -11.81 23.53
N LEU A 230 -4.40 -12.94 22.83
CA LEU A 230 -5.57 -13.70 22.37
C LEU A 230 -6.41 -14.23 23.55
N LYS A 231 -5.76 -14.70 24.63
CA LYS A 231 -6.45 -15.14 25.86
C LYS A 231 -7.16 -14.01 26.58
N GLU A 232 -6.50 -12.86 26.73
CA GLU A 232 -7.10 -11.63 27.30
C GLU A 232 -8.37 -11.23 26.55
N ARG A 233 -8.39 -11.46 25.24
CA ARG A 233 -9.54 -11.14 24.38
C ARG A 233 -10.56 -12.26 24.25
N SER A 234 -10.36 -13.39 24.95
CA SER A 234 -11.18 -14.61 24.81
C SER A 234 -11.27 -15.12 23.38
N MET A 235 -10.20 -14.98 22.61
CA MET A 235 -10.08 -15.35 21.20
C MET A 235 -9.12 -16.52 20.95
N PHE A 236 -8.43 -17.03 21.97
CA PHE A 236 -7.51 -18.14 21.82
C PHE A 236 -8.26 -19.47 21.70
N ASP A 237 -7.86 -20.30 20.73
CA ASP A 237 -8.33 -21.67 20.55
C ASP A 237 -7.39 -22.62 21.33
N ASP A 238 -7.86 -23.17 22.43
CA ASP A 238 -7.04 -24.07 23.27
C ASP A 238 -6.71 -25.40 22.58
N ASP A 239 -7.44 -25.80 21.53
CA ASP A 239 -7.17 -27.00 20.72
C ASP A 239 -6.15 -26.73 19.60
N TRP A 240 -5.75 -25.47 19.38
CA TRP A 240 -4.79 -25.11 18.36
C TRP A 240 -3.38 -25.58 18.71
N THR A 241 -2.74 -26.25 17.76
CA THR A 241 -1.35 -26.69 17.87
C THR A 241 -0.43 -25.81 17.05
N PRO A 242 0.67 -25.24 17.61
CA PRO A 242 1.61 -24.44 16.87
C PRO A 242 2.25 -25.24 15.73
N PRO A 243 2.40 -24.67 14.53
CA PRO A 243 2.94 -25.37 13.36
C PRO A 243 4.46 -25.64 13.44
N ALA A 244 5.16 -25.04 14.39
CA ALA A 244 6.62 -25.10 14.55
C ALA A 244 7.37 -24.68 13.26
N SER A 245 6.88 -23.64 12.57
CA SER A 245 7.39 -23.18 11.28
C SER A 245 7.44 -21.65 11.21
N SER A 246 8.07 -21.12 10.15
CA SER A 246 7.99 -19.69 9.85
C SER A 246 6.58 -19.26 9.43
N PRO A 247 6.24 -17.96 9.50
CA PRO A 247 4.95 -17.45 9.02
C PRO A 247 4.66 -17.81 7.56
N ALA A 248 5.65 -17.73 6.66
CA ALA A 248 5.50 -18.07 5.26
C ALA A 248 5.25 -19.58 5.06
N GLN A 249 6.03 -20.45 5.74
CA GLN A 249 5.83 -21.89 5.71
C GLN A 249 4.47 -22.31 6.28
N TYR A 250 4.03 -21.65 7.36
CA TYR A 250 2.70 -21.86 7.91
C TYR A 250 1.60 -21.54 6.90
N LEU A 251 1.64 -20.34 6.27
CA LEU A 251 0.65 -19.95 5.26
C LEU A 251 0.67 -20.88 4.04
N ASP A 252 1.84 -21.39 3.66
CA ASP A 252 1.95 -22.39 2.59
C ASP A 252 1.30 -23.73 3.00
N SER A 253 1.54 -24.18 4.23
CA SER A 253 0.98 -25.44 4.74
C SER A 253 -0.56 -25.47 4.81
N ILE A 254 -1.19 -24.31 4.79
CA ILE A 254 -2.65 -24.14 4.78
C ILE A 254 -3.20 -23.63 3.44
N ASP A 255 -2.40 -23.68 2.36
CA ASP A 255 -2.76 -23.31 0.98
C ASP A 255 -3.19 -21.83 0.80
N VAL A 256 -2.57 -20.90 1.56
CA VAL A 256 -2.90 -19.47 1.53
C VAL A 256 -1.80 -18.63 0.90
N LEU A 257 -0.56 -19.09 0.87
CA LEU A 257 0.60 -18.30 0.47
C LEU A 257 0.62 -17.95 -1.02
N ASP A 258 0.00 -18.76 -1.88
CA ASP A 258 0.09 -18.57 -3.34
C ASP A 258 -0.50 -17.23 -3.79
N SER A 259 0.33 -16.43 -4.49
CA SER A 259 0.01 -15.09 -4.99
C SER A 259 -0.42 -14.06 -3.92
N LEU A 260 -0.12 -14.33 -2.64
CA LEU A 260 -0.41 -13.42 -1.52
C LEU A 260 0.35 -12.09 -1.67
N VAL A 261 -0.27 -11.01 -1.23
CA VAL A 261 0.42 -9.74 -0.98
C VAL A 261 0.83 -9.70 0.48
N ALA A 262 2.11 -9.93 0.75
CA ALA A 262 2.67 -9.98 2.10
C ALA A 262 3.21 -8.60 2.51
N ILE A 263 2.74 -8.10 3.64
CA ILE A 263 3.17 -6.82 4.19
C ILE A 263 4.27 -7.06 5.21
N HIS A 264 5.26 -6.19 5.24
CA HIS A 264 6.43 -6.15 6.11
C HIS A 264 7.53 -7.17 5.75
N LEU A 265 7.32 -8.46 5.89
CA LEU A 265 8.34 -9.51 5.65
C LEU A 265 9.72 -9.22 6.31
N ASN A 266 9.71 -8.60 7.49
CA ASN A 266 10.94 -8.14 8.17
C ASN A 266 11.84 -9.29 8.64
N LEU A 267 11.27 -10.48 8.81
CA LEU A 267 11.93 -11.67 9.35
C LEU A 267 11.76 -12.87 8.40
N ALA A 268 11.84 -12.64 7.09
CA ALA A 268 11.57 -13.65 6.06
C ALA A 268 12.83 -14.13 5.32
N ASP A 269 14.04 -13.81 5.80
CA ASP A 269 15.31 -14.15 5.12
C ASP A 269 15.43 -15.62 4.73
N ALA A 270 14.94 -16.53 5.59
CA ALA A 270 15.01 -17.96 5.35
C ALA A 270 13.98 -18.50 4.35
N ASP A 271 12.99 -17.70 3.96
CA ASP A 271 11.84 -18.14 3.16
C ASP A 271 11.84 -17.60 1.72
N MET A 272 12.92 -16.93 1.29
CA MET A 272 13.00 -16.22 -0.01
C MET A 272 12.63 -17.08 -1.21
N ASP A 273 13.16 -18.30 -1.29
CA ASP A 273 12.87 -19.21 -2.39
C ASP A 273 11.40 -19.68 -2.39
N LEU A 274 10.84 -19.91 -1.20
CA LEU A 274 9.43 -20.25 -1.02
C LEU A 274 8.54 -19.08 -1.50
N LEU A 275 8.80 -17.86 -1.02
CA LEU A 275 8.06 -16.65 -1.38
C LEU A 275 8.07 -16.44 -2.91
N LYS A 276 9.25 -16.57 -3.55
CA LYS A 276 9.38 -16.50 -5.01
C LYS A 276 8.59 -17.60 -5.72
N SER A 277 8.73 -18.86 -5.30
CA SER A 277 8.05 -20.01 -5.92
C SER A 277 6.52 -19.88 -5.88
N LYS A 278 6.00 -19.27 -4.83
CA LYS A 278 4.56 -18.99 -4.60
C LYS A 278 4.11 -17.66 -5.19
N LYS A 279 4.99 -16.94 -5.91
CA LYS A 279 4.69 -15.65 -6.56
C LYS A 279 4.13 -14.62 -5.57
N VAL A 280 4.61 -14.65 -4.34
CA VAL A 280 4.27 -13.67 -3.31
C VAL A 280 4.74 -12.30 -3.77
N LYS A 281 3.94 -11.27 -3.49
CA LYS A 281 4.28 -9.87 -3.73
C LYS A 281 4.49 -9.22 -2.37
N ALA A 282 5.45 -8.31 -2.28
CA ALA A 282 5.84 -7.71 -1.02
C ALA A 282 5.46 -6.24 -0.95
N VAL A 283 5.14 -5.73 0.25
CA VAL A 283 5.00 -4.30 0.52
C VAL A 283 5.86 -3.90 1.70
N PHE A 284 6.83 -3.02 1.45
CA PHE A 284 7.72 -2.48 2.46
C PHE A 284 7.15 -1.19 3.05
N CYS A 285 7.19 -1.06 4.40
CA CYS A 285 6.71 0.08 5.16
C CYS A 285 7.87 0.69 5.97
N PRO A 286 8.75 1.50 5.35
CA PRO A 286 9.97 2.01 5.99
C PRO A 286 9.71 2.83 7.24
N GLN A 287 8.73 3.75 7.25
CA GLN A 287 8.46 4.56 8.44
C GLN A 287 7.92 3.73 9.60
N SER A 288 7.06 2.73 9.34
CA SER A 288 6.59 1.79 10.36
C SER A 288 7.75 1.00 10.96
N THR A 289 8.66 0.51 10.12
CA THR A 289 9.89 -0.16 10.57
C THR A 289 10.73 0.74 11.50
N ARG A 290 10.91 2.02 11.14
CA ARG A 290 11.63 3.01 11.98
C ARG A 290 10.88 3.36 13.26
N TRP A 291 9.54 3.39 13.21
CA TRP A 291 8.70 3.65 14.39
C TRP A 291 8.97 2.65 15.51
N PHE A 292 9.01 1.36 15.14
CA PHE A 292 9.29 0.28 16.09
C PHE A 292 10.79 0.10 16.40
N ARG A 293 11.68 0.89 15.79
CA ARG A 293 13.16 0.81 15.97
C ARG A 293 13.69 -0.61 15.73
N ARG A 294 13.23 -1.24 14.63
CA ARG A 294 13.62 -2.61 14.30
C ARG A 294 15.05 -2.67 13.77
N ASP A 295 15.81 -3.63 14.25
CA ASP A 295 17.16 -3.91 13.75
C ASP A 295 17.16 -4.70 12.44
N LYS A 296 16.06 -5.47 12.21
CA LYS A 296 15.82 -6.21 10.96
C LYS A 296 14.60 -5.67 10.24
N TYR A 297 14.68 -5.62 8.92
CA TYR A 297 13.62 -5.19 8.04
C TYR A 297 13.64 -6.00 6.74
N MET A 298 12.63 -5.84 5.91
CA MET A 298 12.48 -6.54 4.65
C MET A 298 13.78 -6.52 3.83
N PRO A 299 14.30 -7.69 3.39
CA PRO A 299 15.50 -7.77 2.53
C PRO A 299 15.16 -7.37 1.08
N VAL A 300 14.88 -6.06 0.90
CA VAL A 300 14.35 -5.52 -0.36
C VAL A 300 15.28 -5.79 -1.52
N ARG A 301 16.62 -5.63 -1.36
CA ARG A 301 17.58 -5.89 -2.43
C ARG A 301 17.46 -7.32 -2.94
N ASP A 302 17.45 -8.29 -2.02
CA ASP A 302 17.36 -9.71 -2.39
C ASP A 302 16.05 -10.05 -3.09
N LEU A 303 14.90 -9.48 -2.62
CA LEU A 303 13.60 -9.66 -3.26
C LEU A 303 13.58 -9.10 -4.69
N LEU A 304 14.17 -7.91 -4.90
CA LEU A 304 14.29 -7.30 -6.23
C LEU A 304 15.20 -8.12 -7.16
N ASP A 305 16.34 -8.63 -6.67
CA ASP A 305 17.27 -9.49 -7.42
C ASP A 305 16.65 -10.83 -7.80
N LEU A 306 15.74 -11.34 -6.97
CA LEU A 306 14.91 -12.49 -7.30
C LEU A 306 13.82 -12.17 -8.32
N GLY A 307 13.62 -10.90 -8.72
CA GLY A 307 12.59 -10.45 -9.64
C GLY A 307 11.18 -10.45 -9.04
N MET A 308 11.07 -10.36 -7.71
CA MET A 308 9.78 -10.26 -7.04
C MET A 308 9.23 -8.84 -7.14
N VAL A 309 7.90 -8.71 -7.11
CA VAL A 309 7.22 -7.41 -7.07
C VAL A 309 7.29 -6.87 -5.64
N VAL A 310 7.84 -5.67 -5.51
CA VAL A 310 7.90 -4.94 -4.23
C VAL A 310 7.22 -3.57 -4.40
N GLY A 311 6.28 -3.25 -3.51
CA GLY A 311 5.65 -1.95 -3.38
C GLY A 311 6.07 -1.23 -2.10
N LEU A 312 5.70 0.06 -1.98
CA LEU A 312 5.82 0.83 -0.74
C LEU A 312 4.45 1.10 -0.13
N GLY A 313 4.39 1.09 1.20
CA GLY A 313 3.19 1.41 1.97
C GLY A 313 3.49 2.25 3.20
N THR A 314 2.56 3.11 3.61
CA THR A 314 2.74 4.01 4.77
C THR A 314 2.38 3.37 6.10
N ASP A 315 1.66 2.26 6.07
CA ASP A 315 1.01 1.70 7.24
C ASP A 315 0.05 2.72 7.90
N SER A 316 -0.07 2.78 9.22
CA SER A 316 -1.01 3.64 9.95
C SER A 316 -0.33 4.78 10.71
N LEU A 317 -1.10 5.80 11.10
CA LEU A 317 -0.64 6.81 12.06
C LEU A 317 -0.58 6.31 13.52
N ALA A 318 -0.89 5.06 13.76
CA ALA A 318 -0.61 4.37 15.01
C ALA A 318 0.81 3.77 15.04
N SER A 319 1.45 3.62 13.87
CA SER A 319 2.78 3.05 13.65
C SER A 319 3.69 3.91 12.76
N SER A 320 3.31 5.15 12.47
CA SER A 320 4.06 6.09 11.63
C SER A 320 3.84 7.53 12.10
N GLU A 321 4.78 8.42 11.81
CA GLU A 321 4.66 9.85 12.13
C GLU A 321 3.84 10.62 11.10
N SER A 322 3.84 10.14 9.85
CA SER A 322 3.25 10.83 8.71
C SER A 322 2.67 9.85 7.71
N LEU A 323 1.60 10.25 7.01
CA LEU A 323 1.11 9.59 5.80
C LEU A 323 1.46 10.39 4.54
N ASN A 324 2.36 11.36 4.63
CA ASN A 324 2.94 12.00 3.48
C ASN A 324 3.87 11.02 2.76
N PHE A 325 3.54 10.65 1.53
CA PHE A 325 4.26 9.58 0.82
C PHE A 325 5.70 10.00 0.41
N LEU A 326 5.98 11.31 0.35
CA LEU A 326 7.35 11.80 0.17
C LEU A 326 8.25 11.47 1.37
N ASP A 327 7.68 11.46 2.59
CA ASP A 327 8.41 11.02 3.77
C ASP A 327 8.71 9.52 3.71
N GLU A 328 7.79 8.74 3.12
CA GLU A 328 7.95 7.30 2.95
C GLU A 328 9.08 6.94 1.98
N ILE A 329 9.13 7.61 0.80
CA ILE A 329 10.22 7.36 -0.16
C ILE A 329 11.58 7.82 0.37
N ARG A 330 11.64 8.91 1.14
CA ARG A 330 12.89 9.34 1.82
C ARG A 330 13.33 8.35 2.90
N ALA A 331 12.37 7.84 3.69
CA ALA A 331 12.69 6.80 4.67
C ALA A 331 13.19 5.51 4.00
N ALA A 332 12.63 5.15 2.85
CA ALA A 332 13.14 4.04 2.04
C ALA A 332 14.57 4.29 1.56
N GLU A 333 14.87 5.48 1.02
CA GLU A 333 16.24 5.85 0.57
C GLU A 333 17.26 5.77 1.70
N GLU A 334 16.91 6.28 2.89
CA GLU A 334 17.81 6.26 4.06
C GLU A 334 18.09 4.83 4.57
N MET A 335 17.12 3.92 4.44
CA MET A 335 17.26 2.54 4.93
C MET A 335 17.89 1.60 3.91
N LEU A 336 17.57 1.78 2.62
CA LEU A 336 17.92 0.88 1.52
C LEU A 336 19.13 1.42 0.74
N VAL A 337 20.32 1.38 1.37
CA VAL A 337 21.56 1.97 0.81
C VAL A 337 22.04 1.31 -0.49
N ASP A 338 21.58 0.10 -0.77
CA ASP A 338 21.90 -0.71 -1.95
C ASP A 338 20.76 -0.73 -3.00
N VAL A 339 19.72 0.06 -2.80
CA VAL A 339 18.59 0.24 -3.74
C VAL A 339 18.63 1.66 -4.30
N SER A 340 18.66 1.79 -5.61
CA SER A 340 18.72 3.08 -6.29
C SER A 340 17.41 3.88 -6.15
N ARG A 341 17.49 5.21 -6.29
CA ARG A 341 16.30 6.08 -6.35
C ARG A 341 15.31 5.67 -7.46
N GLU A 342 15.82 5.22 -8.61
CA GLU A 342 14.99 4.69 -9.68
C GLU A 342 14.18 3.47 -9.20
N GLU A 343 14.81 2.52 -8.53
CA GLU A 343 14.14 1.33 -8.00
C GLU A 343 13.13 1.70 -6.91
N ILE A 344 13.46 2.64 -6.00
CA ILE A 344 12.52 3.14 -4.99
C ILE A 344 11.30 3.80 -5.66
N LEU A 345 11.50 4.63 -6.69
CA LEU A 345 10.38 5.22 -7.43
C LEU A 345 9.56 4.17 -8.19
N ARG A 346 10.19 3.10 -8.68
CA ARG A 346 9.46 1.94 -9.26
C ARG A 346 8.63 1.23 -8.21
N MET A 347 9.14 1.02 -7.00
CA MET A 347 8.37 0.47 -5.87
C MET A 347 7.20 1.38 -5.49
N ALA A 348 7.42 2.70 -5.50
CA ALA A 348 6.44 3.73 -5.18
C ALA A 348 5.34 3.93 -6.24
N THR A 349 5.48 3.35 -7.43
CA THR A 349 4.59 3.54 -8.57
C THR A 349 4.16 2.18 -9.17
N LYS A 350 4.89 1.68 -10.17
CA LYS A 350 4.62 0.43 -10.88
C LYS A 350 4.55 -0.77 -9.92
N GLY A 351 5.53 -0.92 -9.03
CA GLY A 351 5.57 -2.02 -8.05
C GLY A 351 4.34 -2.01 -7.15
N GLY A 352 4.01 -0.85 -6.57
CA GLY A 352 2.80 -0.70 -5.76
C GLY A 352 1.52 -1.09 -6.51
N ALA A 353 1.37 -0.67 -7.77
CA ALA A 353 0.21 -1.04 -8.59
C ALA A 353 0.15 -2.55 -8.89
N GLU A 354 1.30 -3.15 -9.20
CA GLU A 354 1.40 -4.58 -9.52
C GLU A 354 1.09 -5.49 -8.32
N THR A 355 1.26 -5.02 -7.07
CA THR A 355 0.95 -5.83 -5.87
C THR A 355 -0.49 -6.31 -5.89
N VAL A 356 -1.44 -5.44 -6.23
CA VAL A 356 -2.89 -5.74 -6.23
C VAL A 356 -3.52 -5.73 -7.64
N GLY A 357 -2.70 -5.64 -8.68
CA GLY A 357 -3.18 -5.64 -10.08
C GLY A 357 -3.99 -4.39 -10.45
N MET A 358 -3.55 -3.21 -10.02
CA MET A 358 -4.11 -1.93 -10.46
C MET A 358 -3.62 -1.55 -11.86
N ASP A 359 -4.50 -0.95 -12.66
CA ASP A 359 -4.18 -0.42 -14.00
C ASP A 359 -3.63 1.02 -13.89
N CYS A 360 -2.51 1.20 -13.20
CA CYS A 360 -1.84 2.50 -13.00
C CYS A 360 -0.34 2.32 -12.72
N GLY A 361 0.34 3.37 -12.28
CA GLY A 361 1.76 3.34 -11.85
C GLY A 361 2.77 3.43 -12.99
N VAL A 362 2.31 3.63 -14.23
CA VAL A 362 3.17 3.86 -15.41
C VAL A 362 2.56 4.90 -16.34
N ILE A 363 3.41 5.63 -17.10
CA ILE A 363 2.98 6.54 -18.16
C ILE A 363 3.17 5.84 -19.50
N GLU A 364 2.05 5.36 -20.06
CA GLU A 364 2.03 4.61 -21.32
C GLU A 364 0.70 4.84 -22.02
N LYS A 365 0.70 4.77 -23.36
CA LYS A 365 -0.52 4.88 -24.17
C LYS A 365 -1.61 3.93 -23.70
N GLY A 366 -2.82 4.45 -23.52
CA GLY A 366 -3.99 3.70 -23.09
C GLY A 366 -4.15 3.59 -21.56
N ARG A 367 -3.11 3.88 -20.79
CA ARG A 367 -3.18 3.87 -19.31
C ARG A 367 -3.96 5.07 -18.77
N PRO A 368 -4.54 5.00 -17.58
CA PRO A 368 -5.11 6.14 -16.90
C PRO A 368 -4.10 7.29 -16.77
N ALA A 369 -4.58 8.51 -16.90
CA ALA A 369 -3.77 9.69 -16.66
C ALA A 369 -3.74 10.02 -15.16
N ASP A 370 -3.04 9.17 -14.41
CA ASP A 370 -2.71 9.36 -13.00
C ASP A 370 -1.27 9.87 -12.96
N LEU A 371 -1.10 11.20 -12.84
CA LEU A 371 0.17 11.89 -13.05
C LEU A 371 0.49 12.82 -11.88
N ILE A 372 1.79 12.92 -11.57
CA ILE A 372 2.31 13.90 -10.62
C ILE A 372 3.43 14.72 -11.26
N GLY A 373 3.58 15.94 -10.81
CA GLY A 373 4.61 16.85 -11.31
C GLY A 373 5.38 17.52 -10.17
N PHE A 374 6.69 17.60 -10.33
CA PHE A 374 7.60 18.29 -9.43
C PHE A 374 8.33 19.40 -10.17
N ARG A 375 8.15 20.64 -9.74
CA ARG A 375 8.77 21.81 -10.35
C ARG A 375 10.25 21.88 -10.03
N LEU A 376 11.05 22.19 -11.04
CA LEU A 376 12.49 22.43 -10.89
C LEU A 376 12.73 23.73 -10.12
N ARG A 377 13.58 23.67 -9.10
CA ARG A 377 13.97 24.84 -8.30
C ARG A 377 15.34 25.37 -8.74
N GLY A 378 15.40 25.89 -10.00
CA GLY A 378 16.59 26.53 -10.58
C GLY A 378 17.62 25.57 -11.20
N GLY A 379 18.47 26.09 -12.08
CA GLY A 379 19.70 25.45 -12.56
C GLY A 379 19.58 24.32 -13.57
N GLN A 380 20.73 23.77 -13.92
CA GLN A 380 20.88 22.55 -14.71
C GLN A 380 20.66 21.36 -13.77
N PHE A 381 19.87 20.38 -14.19
CA PHE A 381 19.51 19.22 -13.38
C PHE A 381 20.08 17.97 -14.03
N ASP A 382 20.96 17.28 -13.31
CA ASP A 382 21.71 16.14 -13.85
C ASP A 382 21.09 14.78 -13.44
N ASP A 383 20.29 14.74 -12.37
CA ASP A 383 19.62 13.53 -11.88
C ASP A 383 18.13 13.72 -11.64
N TRP A 384 17.30 13.37 -12.63
CA TRP A 384 15.84 13.44 -12.55
C TRP A 384 15.23 12.58 -11.45
N TYR A 385 15.88 11.48 -11.07
CA TYR A 385 15.40 10.58 -10.03
C TYR A 385 15.52 11.18 -8.62
N SER A 386 16.43 12.17 -8.41
CA SER A 386 16.61 12.79 -7.11
C SER A 386 15.54 13.78 -6.70
N LEU A 387 14.82 14.35 -7.68
CA LEU A 387 13.91 15.48 -7.45
C LEU A 387 12.77 15.20 -6.44
N PRO A 388 12.10 14.03 -6.43
CA PRO A 388 11.09 13.71 -5.41
C PRO A 388 11.65 13.54 -3.99
N PHE A 389 12.95 13.31 -3.86
CA PHE A 389 13.60 13.04 -2.56
C PHE A 389 14.15 14.31 -1.88
N GLU A 390 14.06 15.48 -2.53
CA GLU A 390 14.51 16.74 -1.93
C GLU A 390 13.88 16.95 -0.55
N PRO A 391 14.68 17.23 0.52
CA PRO A 391 14.17 17.32 1.90
C PRO A 391 13.09 18.39 2.11
N GLU A 392 13.18 19.54 1.39
CA GLU A 392 12.25 20.65 1.51
C GLU A 392 10.95 20.44 0.72
N ARG A 393 10.80 19.29 0.10
CA ARG A 393 9.64 18.97 -0.73
C ARG A 393 8.55 18.30 0.10
N GLU A 394 7.56 19.05 0.48
CA GLU A 394 6.44 18.57 1.30
C GLU A 394 5.26 18.05 0.46
N LYS A 395 5.19 18.44 -0.82
CA LYS A 395 4.08 18.09 -1.74
C LYS A 395 4.52 18.06 -3.19
N ALA A 396 3.74 17.39 -4.04
CA ALA A 396 3.82 17.54 -5.48
C ALA A 396 3.29 18.94 -5.90
N ASP A 397 3.81 19.49 -6.98
CA ASP A 397 3.38 20.78 -7.53
C ASP A 397 2.17 20.63 -8.48
N PHE A 398 1.96 19.42 -8.99
CA PHE A 398 0.85 19.04 -9.85
C PHE A 398 0.40 17.62 -9.54
N VAL A 399 -0.92 17.39 -9.46
CA VAL A 399 -1.53 16.08 -9.34
C VAL A 399 -2.74 15.97 -10.24
N MET A 400 -2.78 14.92 -11.04
CA MET A 400 -3.90 14.55 -11.90
C MET A 400 -4.28 13.09 -11.62
N ILE A 401 -5.57 12.80 -11.44
CA ILE A 401 -6.11 11.46 -11.18
C ILE A 401 -7.25 11.22 -12.15
N ASP A 402 -7.16 10.12 -12.91
CA ASP A 402 -8.14 9.76 -13.95
C ASP A 402 -8.42 10.92 -14.92
N GLY A 403 -7.33 11.68 -15.27
CA GLY A 403 -7.38 12.84 -16.14
C GLY A 403 -8.04 14.08 -15.53
N LYS A 404 -8.30 14.11 -14.23
CA LYS A 404 -8.83 15.26 -13.52
C LYS A 404 -7.74 15.89 -12.67
N LYS A 405 -7.50 17.19 -12.87
CA LYS A 405 -6.59 17.95 -12.01
C LYS A 405 -7.16 18.01 -10.59
N VAL A 406 -6.34 17.61 -9.61
CA VAL A 406 -6.72 17.62 -8.19
C VAL A 406 -6.34 18.97 -7.56
N PHE A 407 -5.18 19.53 -7.92
CA PHE A 407 -4.72 20.89 -7.56
C PHE A 407 -3.61 21.35 -8.49
#